data_217948d81f33a48ef076836626a1c5b0
#
_entry.id   217948d81f33a48ef076836626a1c5b0
#
_cell.length_a   1.000
_cell.length_b   1.000
_cell.length_c   1.000
_cell.angle_alpha   90.00
_cell.angle_beta   90.00
_cell.angle_gamma   90.00
#
_symmetry.space_group_name_H-M   'P 1'
#
loop_
_entity.id
_entity.type
_entity.pdbx_description
1 polymer ?
#
loop_
_entity_poly.entity_id
_entity_poly.type
_entity_poly.pdbx_seq_one_letter_code
_entity_poly.pdbx_strand_id
1 'polypeptide(L)'
;MTFSLIICTYMRPQPLLDLLQSVQNQSLYPNEILIIDGSTNVETKEMIAKNHFENLNYFLVAKENRGLTKQRNFGISKVNSAIEIVCFLDDDTVLETDYFQNLISTYTTFPKALGVGGYISNETNWEKVQGNYTPKSNEFYFDGWKRKDGSRFILRKKMGLDTNRLPGFSPAFSHGRSVGFLPPTGKIYEVEQLMGGVSSFRKIIFDTFSFSTYFEGYGLYEDADFSLRVSKMGKLYVNTSAKLSHFHAEGGRPNLYKYGKMVVRNGWYVWRIKNPKPMLKDRLKWNAITILLTLIRLSNVVTAKNKKAAFTESLGRIIGWWSLLIKRPKDKKKPVGLSI
;
A
#
# COMPACT_ATOMS: atom_id res chain seq x y z
N MET A 1 15.89 -17.75 -6.86
CA MET A 1 14.58 -17.85 -6.15
C MET A 1 13.47 -17.77 -7.16
N THR A 2 12.52 -18.70 -7.08
CA THR A 2 11.34 -18.71 -7.95
C THR A 2 10.28 -17.75 -7.40
N PHE A 3 9.59 -17.02 -8.29
CA PHE A 3 8.57 -16.09 -7.86
C PHE A 3 7.37 -16.05 -8.80
N SER A 4 6.20 -15.82 -8.20
CA SER A 4 4.92 -15.59 -8.87
C SER A 4 4.56 -14.12 -8.79
N LEU A 5 3.97 -13.57 -9.85
CA LEU A 5 3.39 -12.24 -9.90
C LEU A 5 1.87 -12.35 -9.91
N ILE A 6 1.21 -11.77 -8.90
CA ILE A 6 -0.26 -11.66 -8.83
C ILE A 6 -0.67 -10.23 -9.16
N ILE A 7 -1.54 -10.07 -10.14
CA ILE A 7 -2.13 -8.79 -10.55
C ILE A 7 -3.65 -8.91 -10.42
N CYS A 8 -4.23 -8.06 -9.56
CA CYS A 8 -5.68 -7.94 -9.42
C CYS A 8 -6.17 -6.78 -10.30
N THR A 9 -7.15 -7.04 -11.16
CA THR A 9 -7.69 -6.01 -12.07
C THR A 9 -9.21 -5.95 -12.04
N TYR A 10 -9.79 -4.82 -12.43
CA TYR A 10 -11.22 -4.60 -12.59
C TYR A 10 -11.51 -3.55 -13.64
N MET A 11 -12.02 -3.94 -14.82
CA MET A 11 -12.45 -3.04 -15.90
C MET A 11 -11.33 -2.10 -16.42
N ARG A 12 -10.07 -2.60 -16.48
CA ARG A 12 -8.88 -1.81 -16.85
C ARG A 12 -7.96 -2.55 -17.82
N PRO A 13 -8.42 -2.92 -19.03
CA PRO A 13 -7.59 -3.69 -19.96
C PRO A 13 -6.32 -2.96 -20.40
N GLN A 14 -6.37 -1.63 -20.67
CA GLN A 14 -5.21 -0.89 -21.17
C GLN A 14 -4.11 -0.72 -20.09
N PRO A 15 -4.39 -0.23 -18.86
CA PRO A 15 -3.38 -0.19 -17.82
C PRO A 15 -2.71 -1.55 -17.56
N LEU A 16 -3.51 -2.63 -17.54
CA LEU A 16 -2.98 -3.98 -17.40
C LEU A 16 -2.07 -4.37 -18.56
N LEU A 17 -2.40 -4.01 -19.80
CA LEU A 17 -1.56 -4.27 -20.97
C LEU A 17 -0.21 -3.56 -20.83
N ASP A 18 -0.21 -2.27 -20.45
CA ASP A 18 1.00 -1.48 -20.28
C ASP A 18 1.92 -2.09 -19.20
N LEU A 19 1.34 -2.54 -18.09
CA LEU A 19 2.07 -3.29 -17.05
C LEU A 19 2.68 -4.57 -17.62
N LEU A 20 1.88 -5.43 -18.30
CA LEU A 20 2.34 -6.71 -18.82
C LEU A 20 3.45 -6.55 -19.88
N GLN A 21 3.39 -5.51 -20.71
CA GLN A 21 4.47 -5.16 -21.64
C GLN A 21 5.76 -4.78 -20.89
N SER A 22 5.65 -4.05 -19.77
CA SER A 22 6.82 -3.74 -18.95
C SER A 22 7.38 -4.97 -18.22
N VAL A 23 6.54 -5.96 -17.90
CA VAL A 23 6.96 -7.26 -17.35
C VAL A 23 7.71 -8.08 -18.40
N GLN A 24 7.30 -8.07 -19.67
CA GLN A 24 8.02 -8.76 -20.76
C GLN A 24 9.47 -8.25 -20.93
N ASN A 25 9.71 -6.98 -20.61
CA ASN A 25 11.02 -6.34 -20.74
C ASN A 25 11.90 -6.46 -19.48
N GLN A 26 11.55 -7.31 -18.51
CA GLN A 26 12.32 -7.47 -17.30
C GLN A 26 13.58 -8.33 -17.51
N SER A 27 14.70 -7.92 -16.90
CA SER A 27 15.94 -8.70 -16.85
C SER A 27 15.78 -10.02 -16.07
N LEU A 28 14.84 -10.08 -15.14
CA LEU A 28 14.43 -11.29 -14.42
C LEU A 28 12.92 -11.47 -14.58
N TYR A 29 12.50 -12.47 -15.37
CA TYR A 29 11.10 -12.71 -15.69
C TYR A 29 10.39 -13.60 -14.63
N PRO A 30 9.10 -13.37 -14.31
CA PRO A 30 8.35 -14.20 -13.36
C PRO A 30 8.24 -15.66 -13.81
N ASN A 31 8.39 -16.60 -12.88
CA ASN A 31 8.14 -18.02 -13.13
C ASN A 31 6.64 -18.32 -13.33
N GLU A 32 5.78 -17.43 -12.83
CA GLU A 32 4.33 -17.52 -12.92
C GLU A 32 3.72 -16.13 -12.86
N ILE A 33 2.72 -15.85 -13.71
CA ILE A 33 1.92 -14.63 -13.69
C ILE A 33 0.45 -15.03 -13.53
N LEU A 34 -0.22 -14.51 -12.50
CA LEU A 34 -1.63 -14.77 -12.21
C LEU A 34 -2.42 -13.48 -12.34
N ILE A 35 -3.25 -13.39 -13.36
CA ILE A 35 -4.21 -12.29 -13.53
C ILE A 35 -5.53 -12.68 -12.88
N ILE A 36 -5.90 -11.93 -11.84
CA ILE A 36 -7.13 -12.16 -11.08
C ILE A 36 -8.11 -11.04 -11.44
N ASP A 37 -8.98 -11.33 -12.40
CA ASP A 37 -9.90 -10.35 -12.97
C ASP A 37 -11.26 -10.39 -12.29
N GLY A 38 -11.68 -9.26 -11.74
CA GLY A 38 -13.01 -9.05 -11.17
C GLY A 38 -14.01 -8.41 -12.14
N SER A 39 -13.63 -8.17 -13.40
CA SER A 39 -14.42 -7.44 -14.39
C SER A 39 -15.80 -8.05 -14.64
N THR A 40 -16.73 -7.23 -15.12
CA THR A 40 -18.10 -7.64 -15.51
C THR A 40 -18.30 -7.67 -17.02
N ASN A 41 -17.29 -7.23 -17.79
CA ASN A 41 -17.23 -7.33 -19.25
C ASN A 41 -16.13 -8.32 -19.67
N VAL A 42 -15.93 -8.49 -20.95
CA VAL A 42 -14.97 -9.43 -21.55
C VAL A 42 -13.67 -8.77 -22.04
N GLU A 43 -13.58 -7.46 -21.96
CA GLU A 43 -12.49 -6.67 -22.58
C GLU A 43 -11.10 -7.09 -22.12
N THR A 44 -10.90 -7.30 -20.80
CA THR A 44 -9.63 -7.77 -20.24
C THR A 44 -9.27 -9.17 -20.79
N LYS A 45 -10.24 -10.08 -20.84
CA LYS A 45 -10.04 -11.43 -21.38
C LYS A 45 -9.64 -11.39 -22.85
N GLU A 46 -10.34 -10.58 -23.65
CA GLU A 46 -10.04 -10.39 -25.08
C GLU A 46 -8.68 -9.76 -25.31
N MET A 47 -8.31 -8.78 -24.49
CA MET A 47 -6.99 -8.15 -24.55
C MET A 47 -5.89 -9.19 -24.30
N ILE A 48 -6.02 -10.03 -23.26
CA ILE A 48 -5.03 -11.09 -22.97
C ILE A 48 -4.98 -12.12 -24.09
N ALA A 49 -6.13 -12.52 -24.65
CA ALA A 49 -6.20 -13.49 -25.75
C ALA A 49 -5.53 -13.02 -27.05
N LYS A 50 -5.49 -11.68 -27.28
CA LYS A 50 -4.83 -11.07 -28.45
C LYS A 50 -3.32 -10.90 -28.29
N ASN A 51 -2.79 -11.06 -27.07
CA ASN A 51 -1.39 -10.89 -26.77
C ASN A 51 -0.81 -12.18 -26.19
N HIS A 52 0.46 -12.43 -26.44
CA HIS A 52 1.14 -13.60 -25.89
C HIS A 52 2.05 -13.19 -24.74
N PHE A 53 1.80 -13.75 -23.54
CA PHE A 53 2.64 -13.56 -22.36
C PHE A 53 3.05 -14.93 -21.81
N GLU A 54 4.34 -15.16 -21.65
CA GLU A 54 4.84 -16.42 -21.09
C GLU A 54 4.40 -16.58 -19.62
N ASN A 55 4.20 -17.80 -19.19
CA ASN A 55 3.86 -18.18 -17.80
C ASN A 55 2.58 -17.50 -17.23
N LEU A 56 1.71 -16.96 -18.08
CA LEU A 56 0.51 -16.24 -17.66
C LEU A 56 -0.70 -17.16 -17.56
N ASN A 57 -1.36 -17.11 -16.41
CA ASN A 57 -2.65 -17.74 -16.15
C ASN A 57 -3.71 -16.66 -15.83
N TYR A 58 -4.83 -16.71 -16.51
CA TYR A 58 -5.94 -15.76 -16.34
C TYR A 58 -7.11 -16.42 -15.61
N PHE A 59 -7.63 -15.72 -14.58
CA PHE A 59 -8.78 -16.14 -13.79
C PHE A 59 -9.82 -15.03 -13.69
N LEU A 60 -10.97 -15.23 -14.33
CA LEU A 60 -12.16 -14.41 -14.09
C LEU A 60 -12.81 -14.88 -12.80
N VAL A 61 -12.91 -14.02 -11.79
CA VAL A 61 -13.50 -14.42 -10.51
C VAL A 61 -14.99 -14.16 -10.43
N ALA A 62 -15.70 -15.07 -9.77
CA ALA A 62 -17.11 -14.91 -9.49
C ALA A 62 -17.38 -13.74 -8.52
N LYS A 63 -18.62 -13.27 -8.46
CA LYS A 63 -19.03 -12.07 -7.69
C LYS A 63 -18.61 -12.10 -6.23
N GLU A 64 -18.64 -13.24 -5.59
CA GLU A 64 -18.25 -13.46 -4.20
C GLU A 64 -16.76 -13.24 -3.94
N ASN A 65 -15.92 -13.41 -4.96
CA ASN A 65 -14.47 -13.22 -4.92
C ASN A 65 -14.02 -11.85 -5.45
N ARG A 66 -14.95 -10.96 -5.83
CA ARG A 66 -14.61 -9.61 -6.27
C ARG A 66 -14.25 -8.69 -5.09
N GLY A 67 -13.29 -7.82 -5.32
CA GLY A 67 -12.70 -6.89 -4.36
C GLY A 67 -11.25 -7.25 -4.03
N LEU A 68 -10.41 -6.22 -3.84
CA LEU A 68 -8.95 -6.34 -3.83
C LEU A 68 -8.43 -7.45 -2.91
N THR A 69 -8.86 -7.47 -1.65
CA THR A 69 -8.38 -8.46 -0.67
C THR A 69 -8.83 -9.89 -0.99
N LYS A 70 -10.03 -10.05 -1.53
CA LYS A 70 -10.56 -11.34 -1.96
C LYS A 70 -9.83 -11.85 -3.20
N GLN A 71 -9.60 -10.97 -4.19
CA GLN A 71 -8.85 -11.32 -5.40
C GLN A 71 -7.42 -11.71 -5.06
N ARG A 72 -6.72 -10.97 -4.17
CA ARG A 72 -5.39 -11.37 -3.71
C ARG A 72 -5.39 -12.73 -3.02
N ASN A 73 -6.32 -12.98 -2.09
CA ASN A 73 -6.44 -14.29 -1.43
C ASN A 73 -6.75 -15.42 -2.42
N PHE A 74 -7.59 -15.15 -3.42
CA PHE A 74 -7.84 -16.11 -4.50
C PHE A 74 -6.58 -16.38 -5.32
N GLY A 75 -5.84 -15.33 -5.72
CA GLY A 75 -4.57 -15.47 -6.43
C GLY A 75 -3.55 -16.30 -5.63
N ILE A 76 -3.38 -16.01 -4.34
CA ILE A 76 -2.50 -16.79 -3.44
C ILE A 76 -2.86 -18.27 -3.45
N SER A 77 -4.15 -18.62 -3.46
CA SER A 77 -4.60 -20.03 -3.49
C SER A 77 -4.29 -20.75 -4.82
N LYS A 78 -3.89 -20.00 -5.87
CA LYS A 78 -3.54 -20.54 -7.20
C LYS A 78 -2.03 -20.61 -7.43
N VAL A 79 -1.23 -20.04 -6.55
CA VAL A 79 0.24 -20.03 -6.67
C VAL A 79 0.80 -21.45 -6.64
N ASN A 80 1.66 -21.77 -7.60
CA ASN A 80 2.31 -23.06 -7.70
C ASN A 80 3.12 -23.40 -6.42
N SER A 81 3.13 -24.67 -6.05
CA SER A 81 3.82 -25.15 -4.83
C SER A 81 5.33 -24.87 -4.83
N ALA A 82 5.97 -24.88 -6.00
CA ALA A 82 7.42 -24.65 -6.16
C ALA A 82 7.84 -23.16 -6.03
N ILE A 83 6.90 -22.23 -5.92
CA ILE A 83 7.18 -20.79 -5.77
C ILE A 83 7.65 -20.49 -4.35
N GLU A 84 8.69 -19.67 -4.24
CA GLU A 84 9.28 -19.21 -2.97
C GLU A 84 8.78 -17.81 -2.57
N ILE A 85 8.57 -16.92 -3.55
CA ILE A 85 8.20 -15.51 -3.36
C ILE A 85 6.92 -15.21 -4.14
N VAL A 86 5.99 -14.49 -3.53
CA VAL A 86 4.78 -13.98 -4.18
C VAL A 86 4.87 -12.46 -4.25
N CYS A 87 4.85 -11.92 -5.48
CA CYS A 87 4.85 -10.50 -5.78
C CYS A 87 3.43 -10.00 -6.09
N PHE A 88 3.11 -8.79 -5.66
CA PHE A 88 1.86 -8.09 -5.95
C PHE A 88 2.17 -6.76 -6.64
N LEU A 89 1.51 -6.52 -7.77
CA LEU A 89 1.52 -5.24 -8.47
C LEU A 89 0.09 -4.78 -8.73
N ASP A 90 -0.13 -3.47 -8.63
CA ASP A 90 -1.37 -2.85 -9.11
C ASP A 90 -1.34 -2.76 -10.64
N ASP A 91 -2.50 -2.91 -11.27
CA ASP A 91 -2.66 -3.03 -12.73
C ASP A 91 -2.30 -1.74 -13.52
N ASP A 92 -2.05 -0.62 -12.82
CA ASP A 92 -1.68 0.68 -13.36
C ASP A 92 -0.22 1.10 -13.04
N THR A 93 0.66 0.11 -12.86
CA THR A 93 2.10 0.31 -12.69
C THR A 93 2.88 -0.03 -13.96
N VAL A 94 4.04 0.60 -14.17
CA VAL A 94 4.99 0.30 -15.26
C VAL A 94 6.39 0.17 -14.67
N LEU A 95 7.05 -0.95 -14.91
CA LEU A 95 8.31 -1.35 -14.29
C LEU A 95 9.52 -0.77 -15.03
N GLU A 96 10.58 -0.35 -14.30
CA GLU A 96 11.92 -0.22 -14.86
C GLU A 96 12.52 -1.63 -15.12
N THR A 97 13.42 -1.77 -16.09
CA THR A 97 13.94 -3.07 -16.61
C THR A 97 14.44 -4.02 -15.52
N ASP A 98 15.07 -3.51 -14.47
CA ASP A 98 15.67 -4.33 -13.41
C ASP A 98 14.82 -4.41 -12.13
N TYR A 99 13.52 -4.12 -12.22
CA TYR A 99 12.65 -4.09 -11.05
C TYR A 99 12.66 -5.42 -10.28
N PHE A 100 12.36 -6.53 -10.95
CA PHE A 100 12.34 -7.85 -10.28
C PHE A 100 13.74 -8.32 -9.89
N GLN A 101 14.77 -8.05 -10.70
CA GLN A 101 16.14 -8.38 -10.34
C GLN A 101 16.53 -7.73 -9.01
N ASN A 102 16.25 -6.44 -8.85
CA ASN A 102 16.53 -5.70 -7.61
C ASN A 102 15.65 -6.15 -6.44
N LEU A 103 14.37 -6.44 -6.69
CA LEU A 103 13.43 -6.89 -5.66
C LEU A 103 13.86 -8.26 -5.10
N ILE A 104 14.09 -9.23 -5.96
CA ILE A 104 14.40 -10.62 -5.60
C ILE A 104 15.81 -10.73 -4.98
N SER A 105 16.81 -10.00 -5.49
CA SER A 105 18.16 -9.97 -4.91
C SER A 105 18.17 -9.50 -3.45
N THR A 106 17.18 -8.70 -3.03
CA THR A 106 17.04 -8.28 -1.63
C THR A 106 16.85 -9.46 -0.69
N TYR A 107 16.12 -10.51 -1.11
CA TYR A 107 15.95 -11.72 -0.30
C TYR A 107 17.23 -12.57 -0.19
N THR A 108 18.13 -12.44 -1.16
CA THR A 108 19.47 -13.06 -1.09
C THR A 108 20.36 -12.28 -0.12
N THR A 109 20.31 -10.94 -0.20
CA THR A 109 21.07 -10.06 0.70
C THR A 109 20.58 -10.15 2.15
N PHE A 110 19.27 -10.29 2.35
CA PHE A 110 18.62 -10.44 3.65
C PHE A 110 17.80 -11.74 3.71
N PRO A 111 18.46 -12.90 3.95
CA PRO A 111 17.78 -14.21 3.88
C PRO A 111 16.62 -14.38 4.86
N LYS A 112 16.58 -13.59 5.93
CA LYS A 112 15.49 -13.57 6.91
C LYS A 112 14.38 -12.56 6.61
N ALA A 113 14.45 -11.84 5.47
CA ALA A 113 13.39 -10.93 5.04
C ALA A 113 12.11 -11.72 4.79
N LEU A 114 11.00 -11.27 5.37
CA LEU A 114 9.68 -11.85 5.14
C LEU A 114 8.93 -11.15 4.00
N GLY A 115 9.24 -9.89 3.74
CA GLY A 115 8.68 -9.15 2.62
C GLY A 115 9.61 -8.04 2.14
N VAL A 116 9.49 -7.71 0.86
CA VAL A 116 10.24 -6.65 0.19
C VAL A 116 9.30 -5.83 -0.68
N GLY A 117 9.36 -4.52 -0.55
CA GLY A 117 8.66 -3.58 -1.43
C GLY A 117 9.60 -2.93 -2.44
N GLY A 118 9.06 -2.58 -3.60
CA GLY A 118 9.71 -1.72 -4.57
C GLY A 118 9.51 -0.23 -4.26
N TYR A 119 9.94 0.61 -5.18
CA TYR A 119 9.96 2.07 -5.07
C TYR A 119 9.21 2.73 -6.23
N ILE A 120 8.23 3.57 -5.91
CA ILE A 120 7.50 4.37 -6.90
C ILE A 120 8.31 5.64 -7.18
N SER A 121 8.80 5.80 -8.41
CA SER A 121 9.74 6.85 -8.80
C SER A 121 9.07 8.16 -9.23
N ASN A 122 7.85 8.10 -9.76
CA ASN A 122 7.17 9.24 -10.39
C ASN A 122 6.23 10.05 -9.47
N GLU A 123 6.04 9.65 -8.21
CA GLU A 123 5.11 10.35 -7.30
C GLU A 123 5.73 11.51 -6.52
N THR A 124 7.06 11.58 -6.45
CA THR A 124 7.71 12.56 -5.57
C THR A 124 9.01 13.10 -6.14
N ASN A 125 9.17 14.42 -6.01
CA ASN A 125 10.41 15.09 -6.40
C ASN A 125 11.34 15.20 -5.19
N TRP A 126 12.48 14.52 -5.29
CA TRP A 126 13.56 14.58 -4.33
C TRP A 126 14.74 15.37 -4.88
N GLU A 127 15.40 16.13 -4.02
CA GLU A 127 16.62 16.87 -4.31
C GLU A 127 17.76 16.33 -3.44
N LYS A 128 18.86 15.92 -4.07
CA LYS A 128 20.07 15.49 -3.35
C LYS A 128 20.74 16.72 -2.72
N VAL A 129 21.18 16.60 -1.48
CA VAL A 129 21.83 17.68 -0.74
C VAL A 129 23.26 17.28 -0.43
N GLN A 130 24.19 18.25 -0.56
CA GLN A 130 25.60 18.08 -0.21
C GLN A 130 25.92 18.74 1.14
N GLY A 131 26.84 18.15 1.87
CA GLY A 131 27.33 18.69 3.15
C GLY A 131 26.33 18.61 4.31
N ASN A 132 26.59 19.38 5.37
CA ASN A 132 25.70 19.47 6.53
C ASN A 132 24.48 20.33 6.19
N TYR A 133 23.33 19.71 6.12
CA TYR A 133 22.08 20.36 5.76
C TYR A 133 21.09 20.40 6.93
N THR A 134 20.59 21.59 7.22
CA THR A 134 19.49 21.79 8.17
C THR A 134 18.20 22.04 7.39
N PRO A 135 17.19 21.15 7.46
CA PRO A 135 15.96 21.30 6.71
C PRO A 135 15.13 22.50 7.19
N LYS A 136 14.52 23.22 6.26
CA LYS A 136 13.56 24.28 6.56
C LYS A 136 12.29 23.68 7.17
N SER A 137 11.48 24.49 7.83
CA SER A 137 10.23 24.04 8.49
C SER A 137 9.22 23.37 7.55
N ASN A 138 9.27 23.70 6.27
CA ASN A 138 8.43 23.15 5.20
C ASN A 138 9.11 22.04 4.38
N GLU A 139 10.22 21.51 4.86
CA GLU A 139 10.96 20.44 4.20
C GLU A 139 11.02 19.19 5.07
N PHE A 140 11.13 18.05 4.41
CA PHE A 140 11.53 16.77 4.96
C PHE A 140 12.90 16.40 4.42
N TYR A 141 13.82 16.03 5.31
CA TYR A 141 15.18 15.59 4.97
C TYR A 141 15.42 14.20 5.53
N PHE A 142 15.97 13.34 4.70
CA PHE A 142 16.36 12.00 5.09
C PHE A 142 17.47 11.46 4.18
N ASP A 143 18.50 10.87 4.76
CA ASP A 143 19.61 10.17 4.09
C ASP A 143 20.24 10.95 2.90
N GLY A 144 20.55 12.22 3.12
CA GLY A 144 21.19 13.08 2.11
C GLY A 144 20.26 13.65 1.04
N TRP A 145 18.93 13.49 1.22
CA TRP A 145 17.93 13.98 0.28
C TRP A 145 16.86 14.80 0.99
N LYS A 146 16.33 15.80 0.31
CA LYS A 146 15.23 16.62 0.79
C LYS A 146 14.07 16.63 -0.19
N ARG A 147 12.89 16.94 0.35
CA ARG A 147 11.67 17.20 -0.42
C ARG A 147 10.79 18.20 0.32
N LYS A 148 9.88 18.86 -0.39
CA LYS A 148 8.85 19.69 0.23
C LYS A 148 7.86 18.82 1.00
N ASP A 149 7.54 19.26 2.23
CA ASP A 149 6.45 18.68 3.00
C ASP A 149 5.09 19.24 2.55
N GLY A 150 4.09 18.39 2.48
CA GLY A 150 2.71 18.84 2.31
C GLY A 150 2.18 19.57 3.55
N SER A 151 1.15 20.41 3.36
CA SER A 151 0.54 21.23 4.42
C SER A 151 0.20 20.44 5.70
N ARG A 152 -0.27 19.21 5.54
CA ARG A 152 -0.58 18.31 6.66
C ARG A 152 0.61 18.04 7.60
N PHE A 153 1.81 17.90 7.05
CA PHE A 153 3.02 17.67 7.86
C PHE A 153 3.55 18.96 8.46
N ILE A 154 3.50 20.08 7.72
CA ILE A 154 3.89 21.40 8.21
C ILE A 154 3.02 21.78 9.44
N LEU A 155 1.71 21.62 9.35
CA LEU A 155 0.80 21.90 10.46
C LEU A 155 1.03 20.95 11.64
N ARG A 156 1.26 19.66 11.39
CA ARG A 156 1.58 18.69 12.45
C ARG A 156 2.88 19.04 13.18
N LYS A 157 3.93 19.46 12.46
CA LYS A 157 5.19 19.96 13.08
C LYS A 157 4.91 21.13 14.01
N LYS A 158 4.18 22.15 13.53
CA LYS A 158 3.84 23.34 14.30
C LYS A 158 3.01 23.05 15.57
N MET A 159 2.19 21.99 15.52
CA MET A 159 1.30 21.58 16.63
C MET A 159 1.92 20.49 17.54
N GLY A 160 3.19 20.11 17.35
CA GLY A 160 3.81 19.03 18.12
C GLY A 160 3.21 17.63 17.88
N LEU A 161 2.55 17.45 16.73
CA LEU A 161 1.87 16.22 16.33
C LEU A 161 2.67 15.39 15.29
N ASP A 162 3.89 15.80 14.96
CA ASP A 162 4.78 15.05 14.09
C ASP A 162 5.58 13.99 14.88
N THR A 163 6.38 13.21 14.19
CA THR A 163 7.13 12.08 14.74
C THR A 163 8.56 12.06 14.18
N ASN A 164 9.49 11.57 15.00
CA ASN A 164 10.88 11.31 14.60
C ASN A 164 11.08 9.85 14.13
N ARG A 165 10.01 9.05 14.03
CA ARG A 165 10.12 7.70 13.46
C ARG A 165 10.54 7.78 12.01
N LEU A 166 11.40 6.85 11.59
CA LEU A 166 11.85 6.70 10.20
C LEU A 166 10.66 6.44 9.27
N PRO A 167 10.75 6.83 7.98
CA PRO A 167 9.76 6.47 6.99
C PRO A 167 9.50 4.95 6.97
N GLY A 168 8.24 4.57 6.79
CA GLY A 168 7.83 3.17 6.86
C GLY A 168 7.58 2.63 8.26
N PHE A 169 7.86 3.42 9.33
CA PHE A 169 7.54 3.07 10.71
C PHE A 169 6.44 3.95 11.30
N SER A 170 5.43 3.33 11.89
CA SER A 170 4.35 4.05 12.57
C SER A 170 4.69 4.32 14.03
N PRO A 171 4.52 5.56 14.53
CA PRO A 171 4.58 5.84 15.96
C PRO A 171 3.40 5.22 16.73
N ALA A 172 3.48 5.21 18.07
CA ALA A 172 2.43 4.65 18.93
C ALA A 172 1.04 5.32 18.73
N PHE A 173 1.00 6.55 18.26
CA PHE A 173 -0.22 7.28 17.91
C PHE A 173 -0.61 7.16 16.43
N SER A 174 -0.01 6.23 15.64
CA SER A 174 -0.17 6.11 14.19
C SER A 174 0.29 7.37 13.41
N HIS A 175 -0.13 7.51 12.14
CA HIS A 175 0.18 8.70 11.33
C HIS A 175 1.69 9.00 11.15
N GLY A 176 2.51 7.96 11.01
CA GLY A 176 3.91 8.09 10.58
C GLY A 176 4.05 8.58 9.14
N ARG A 177 5.28 8.66 8.67
CA ARG A 177 5.59 8.85 7.25
C ARG A 177 5.61 7.47 6.57
N SER A 178 4.89 7.33 5.47
CA SER A 178 4.88 6.09 4.68
C SER A 178 6.23 5.83 4.01
N VAL A 179 6.38 4.66 3.41
CA VAL A 179 7.55 4.30 2.59
C VAL A 179 7.76 5.24 1.39
N GLY A 180 6.73 5.95 0.91
CA GLY A 180 6.87 7.03 -0.08
C GLY A 180 7.69 8.25 0.40
N PHE A 181 8.14 8.26 1.67
CA PHE A 181 9.12 9.20 2.22
C PHE A 181 10.54 8.63 2.28
N LEU A 182 10.80 7.49 1.67
CA LEU A 182 12.17 7.01 1.42
C LEU A 182 12.72 7.71 0.16
N PRO A 183 13.97 8.19 0.17
CA PRO A 183 14.57 8.83 -1.00
C PRO A 183 15.11 7.80 -2.01
N PRO A 184 15.34 8.19 -3.28
CA PRO A 184 15.82 7.32 -4.35
C PRO A 184 17.34 7.08 -4.27
N THR A 185 17.82 6.58 -3.15
CA THR A 185 19.26 6.41 -2.88
C THR A 185 19.88 5.19 -3.54
N GLY A 186 19.07 4.24 -4.01
CA GLY A 186 19.52 2.90 -4.39
C GLY A 186 19.74 1.95 -3.20
N LYS A 187 19.53 2.42 -1.95
CA LYS A 187 19.70 1.60 -0.74
C LYS A 187 18.47 0.78 -0.42
N ILE A 188 18.67 -0.21 0.44
CA ILE A 188 17.61 -1.04 1.03
C ILE A 188 17.35 -0.53 2.45
N TYR A 189 16.08 -0.23 2.76
CA TYR A 189 15.65 0.28 4.06
C TYR A 189 14.76 -0.74 4.77
N GLU A 190 15.04 -1.00 6.04
CA GLU A 190 14.12 -1.76 6.91
C GLU A 190 12.87 -0.91 7.19
N VAL A 191 11.69 -1.54 7.12
CA VAL A 191 10.38 -0.89 7.33
C VAL A 191 9.43 -1.85 8.04
N GLU A 192 8.29 -1.37 8.50
CA GLU A 192 7.22 -2.22 9.03
C GLU A 192 5.97 -2.23 8.16
N GLN A 193 5.93 -1.42 7.11
CA GLN A 193 4.81 -1.34 6.18
C GLN A 193 5.33 -1.33 4.74
N LEU A 194 4.61 -2.02 3.87
CA LEU A 194 4.82 -2.02 2.41
C LEU A 194 3.56 -1.48 1.74
N MET A 195 3.71 -0.90 0.55
CA MET A 195 2.55 -0.54 -0.30
C MET A 195 2.04 -1.80 -1.00
N GLY A 196 0.72 -2.03 -0.95
CA GLY A 196 0.10 -3.26 -1.40
C GLY A 196 0.33 -3.59 -2.87
N GLY A 197 0.26 -2.58 -3.74
CA GLY A 197 0.48 -2.70 -5.17
C GLY A 197 1.94 -2.69 -5.61
N VAL A 198 2.90 -2.73 -4.68
CA VAL A 198 4.36 -2.68 -4.94
C VAL A 198 5.07 -3.53 -3.88
N SER A 199 4.60 -4.74 -3.64
CA SER A 199 5.08 -5.58 -2.54
C SER A 199 5.34 -7.01 -2.96
N SER A 200 6.18 -7.68 -2.20
CA SER A 200 6.40 -9.12 -2.29
C SER A 200 6.58 -9.72 -0.91
N PHE A 201 6.28 -11.00 -0.78
CA PHE A 201 6.40 -11.73 0.48
C PHE A 201 6.88 -13.16 0.23
N ARG A 202 7.59 -13.75 1.21
CA ARG A 202 7.86 -15.20 1.17
C ARG A 202 6.54 -15.96 1.18
N LYS A 203 6.40 -16.95 0.31
CA LYS A 203 5.16 -17.74 0.16
C LYS A 203 4.72 -18.37 1.48
N ILE A 204 5.64 -18.85 2.30
CA ILE A 204 5.35 -19.49 3.60
C ILE A 204 4.53 -18.60 4.56
N ILE A 205 4.56 -17.27 4.37
CA ILE A 205 3.75 -16.34 5.19
C ILE A 205 2.27 -16.60 5.01
N PHE A 206 1.86 -17.00 3.81
CA PHE A 206 0.45 -17.20 3.46
C PHE A 206 -0.14 -18.49 4.06
N ASP A 207 0.68 -19.37 4.62
CA ASP A 207 0.21 -20.50 5.43
C ASP A 207 -0.40 -20.02 6.77
N THR A 208 0.04 -18.85 7.25
CA THR A 208 -0.41 -18.26 8.52
C THR A 208 -1.29 -17.03 8.32
N PHE A 209 -1.01 -16.21 7.31
CA PHE A 209 -1.66 -14.93 7.09
C PHE A 209 -2.43 -14.90 5.76
N SER A 210 -3.59 -14.25 5.77
CA SER A 210 -4.34 -13.85 4.59
C SER A 210 -4.64 -12.36 4.64
N PHE A 211 -4.94 -11.75 3.50
CA PHE A 211 -5.48 -10.40 3.46
C PHE A 211 -6.85 -10.37 4.12
N SER A 212 -7.06 -9.43 5.05
CA SER A 212 -8.31 -9.36 5.81
C SER A 212 -9.48 -8.91 4.94
N THR A 213 -10.53 -9.70 4.90
CA THR A 213 -11.78 -9.36 4.20
C THR A 213 -12.57 -8.24 4.89
N TYR A 214 -12.09 -7.71 6.03
CA TYR A 214 -12.59 -6.46 6.59
C TYR A 214 -12.43 -5.29 5.61
N PHE A 215 -11.38 -5.29 4.77
CA PHE A 215 -11.07 -4.28 3.76
C PHE A 215 -11.69 -4.60 2.40
N GLU A 216 -12.87 -5.21 2.34
CA GLU A 216 -13.57 -5.53 1.09
C GLU A 216 -13.81 -4.31 0.19
N GLY A 217 -13.88 -4.53 -1.11
CA GLY A 217 -14.10 -3.51 -2.12
C GLY A 217 -12.79 -2.79 -2.48
N TYR A 218 -12.68 -1.52 -2.15
CA TYR A 218 -11.53 -0.68 -2.51
C TYR A 218 -10.23 -1.04 -1.78
N GLY A 219 -10.30 -1.74 -0.66
CA GLY A 219 -9.13 -2.24 0.06
C GLY A 219 -8.33 -1.21 0.87
N LEU A 220 -8.78 0.03 1.03
CA LEU A 220 -8.01 1.09 1.70
C LEU A 220 -7.42 0.65 3.05
N TYR A 221 -6.08 0.70 3.21
CA TYR A 221 -5.27 0.24 4.36
C TYR A 221 -5.15 -1.28 4.52
N GLU A 222 -5.52 -2.09 3.54
CA GLU A 222 -5.35 -3.54 3.58
C GLU A 222 -3.87 -3.94 3.64
N ASP A 223 -3.03 -3.18 2.96
CA ASP A 223 -1.58 -3.29 2.89
C ASP A 223 -0.91 -3.01 4.25
N ALA A 224 -1.32 -1.93 4.89
CA ALA A 224 -0.84 -1.59 6.22
C ALA A 224 -1.25 -2.62 7.27
N ASP A 225 -2.48 -3.16 7.20
CA ASP A 225 -2.93 -4.25 8.06
C ASP A 225 -2.06 -5.49 7.87
N PHE A 226 -1.89 -5.93 6.62
CA PHE A 226 -1.14 -7.14 6.29
C PHE A 226 0.33 -7.01 6.70
N SER A 227 0.98 -5.92 6.27
CA SER A 227 2.39 -5.65 6.59
C SER A 227 2.66 -5.59 8.10
N LEU A 228 1.82 -4.89 8.86
CA LEU A 228 1.97 -4.78 10.32
C LEU A 228 1.77 -6.10 11.06
N ARG A 229 0.96 -7.02 10.53
CA ARG A 229 0.85 -8.38 11.08
C ARG A 229 2.10 -9.20 10.79
N VAL A 230 2.59 -9.15 9.55
CA VAL A 230 3.82 -9.86 9.13
C VAL A 230 5.05 -9.30 9.82
N SER A 231 5.17 -7.97 10.00
CA SER A 231 6.33 -7.34 10.64
C SER A 231 6.53 -7.73 12.11
N LYS A 232 5.51 -8.32 12.75
CA LYS A 232 5.64 -8.91 14.10
C LYS A 232 6.38 -10.25 14.10
N MET A 233 6.44 -10.93 12.94
CA MET A 233 7.10 -12.23 12.80
C MET A 233 8.52 -12.10 12.26
N GLY A 234 8.84 -11.01 11.56
CA GLY A 234 10.18 -10.75 11.02
C GLY A 234 10.25 -9.45 10.21
N LYS A 235 11.40 -9.23 9.60
CA LYS A 235 11.73 -7.95 8.97
C LYS A 235 11.14 -7.81 7.58
N LEU A 236 10.72 -6.57 7.28
CA LEU A 236 10.32 -6.11 5.95
C LEU A 236 11.29 -5.04 5.45
N TYR A 237 11.48 -4.96 4.14
CA TYR A 237 12.41 -4.02 3.53
C TYR A 237 11.77 -3.32 2.32
N VAL A 238 12.28 -2.14 1.97
CA VAL A 238 12.04 -1.49 0.68
C VAL A 238 13.38 -1.33 -0.02
N ASN A 239 13.49 -1.84 -1.24
CA ASN A 239 14.66 -1.61 -2.10
C ASN A 239 14.37 -0.45 -3.05
N THR A 240 15.06 0.69 -2.85
CA THR A 240 14.86 1.88 -3.67
C THR A 240 15.54 1.82 -5.06
N SER A 241 16.23 0.70 -5.38
CA SER A 241 16.66 0.35 -6.74
C SER A 241 15.61 -0.43 -7.53
N ALA A 242 14.64 -1.09 -6.86
CA ALA A 242 13.54 -1.76 -7.52
C ALA A 242 12.46 -0.73 -7.87
N LYS A 243 12.63 -0.05 -9.01
CA LYS A 243 11.84 1.12 -9.38
C LYS A 243 10.72 0.82 -10.36
N LEU A 244 9.62 1.52 -10.19
CA LEU A 244 8.49 1.54 -11.10
C LEU A 244 7.80 2.91 -11.10
N SER A 245 6.97 3.16 -12.10
CA SER A 245 6.03 4.28 -12.16
C SER A 245 4.60 3.81 -11.89
N HIS A 246 3.80 4.64 -11.20
CA HIS A 246 2.39 4.38 -10.89
C HIS A 246 1.51 5.50 -11.47
N PHE A 247 0.51 5.16 -12.27
CA PHE A 247 -0.23 6.12 -13.10
C PHE A 247 -1.63 6.47 -12.59
N HIS A 248 -2.08 5.84 -11.50
CA HIS A 248 -3.38 6.14 -10.86
C HIS A 248 -4.57 6.11 -11.84
N ALA A 249 -4.72 5.04 -12.62
CA ALA A 249 -5.80 4.91 -13.58
C ALA A 249 -7.18 5.16 -12.95
N GLU A 250 -8.06 5.82 -13.69
CA GLU A 250 -9.43 6.09 -13.26
C GLU A 250 -10.25 4.79 -13.13
N GLY A 251 -11.19 4.77 -12.20
CA GLY A 251 -12.09 3.63 -11.97
C GLY A 251 -11.86 2.94 -10.63
N GLY A 252 -12.80 2.06 -10.26
CA GLY A 252 -12.72 1.24 -9.02
C GLY A 252 -12.81 2.01 -7.70
N ARG A 253 -12.83 3.34 -7.71
CA ARG A 253 -12.85 4.15 -6.49
C ARG A 253 -14.25 4.24 -5.87
N PRO A 254 -14.39 4.13 -4.53
CA PRO A 254 -15.68 4.31 -3.86
C PRO A 254 -16.14 5.77 -3.97
N ASN A 255 -17.45 6.02 -3.75
CA ASN A 255 -17.89 7.40 -3.59
C ASN A 255 -17.18 8.06 -2.41
N LEU A 256 -17.00 9.39 -2.49
CA LEU A 256 -16.14 10.13 -1.55
C LEU A 256 -16.65 10.12 -0.10
N TYR A 257 -17.96 9.98 0.12
CA TYR A 257 -18.51 9.81 1.47
C TYR A 257 -18.03 8.47 2.09
N LYS A 258 -18.16 7.38 1.34
CA LYS A 258 -17.68 6.06 1.78
C LYS A 258 -16.17 6.09 1.98
N TYR A 259 -15.43 6.71 1.05
CA TYR A 259 -13.98 6.86 1.14
C TYR A 259 -13.57 7.60 2.43
N GLY A 260 -14.16 8.78 2.71
CA GLY A 260 -13.89 9.53 3.94
C GLY A 260 -14.16 8.73 5.21
N LYS A 261 -15.25 7.95 5.23
CA LYS A 261 -15.57 7.04 6.32
C LYS A 261 -14.54 5.93 6.49
N MET A 262 -14.07 5.36 5.37
CA MET A 262 -12.99 4.33 5.35
C MET A 262 -11.67 4.91 5.88
N VAL A 263 -11.26 6.11 5.47
CA VAL A 263 -10.02 6.76 5.93
C VAL A 263 -9.93 6.77 7.46
N VAL A 264 -11.01 7.10 8.15
CA VAL A 264 -11.02 7.17 9.62
C VAL A 264 -11.16 5.79 10.24
N ARG A 265 -12.12 4.99 9.80
CA ARG A 265 -12.43 3.70 10.43
C ARG A 265 -11.34 2.64 10.19
N ASN A 266 -10.86 2.55 8.95
CA ASN A 266 -9.80 1.60 8.62
C ASN A 266 -8.46 2.06 9.22
N GLY A 267 -8.16 3.39 9.19
CA GLY A 267 -7.00 3.95 9.88
C GLY A 267 -7.01 3.67 11.39
N TRP A 268 -8.19 3.78 12.05
CA TRP A 268 -8.35 3.39 13.44
C TRP A 268 -8.11 1.90 13.65
N TYR A 269 -8.66 1.04 12.79
CA TYR A 269 -8.50 -0.41 12.86
C TYR A 269 -7.02 -0.81 12.77
N VAL A 270 -6.30 -0.32 11.74
CA VAL A 270 -4.87 -0.59 11.56
C VAL A 270 -4.02 -0.07 12.72
N TRP A 271 -4.34 1.14 13.23
CA TRP A 271 -3.69 1.63 14.44
C TRP A 271 -3.83 0.66 15.61
N ARG A 272 -4.99 0.03 15.77
CA ARG A 272 -5.27 -0.93 16.87
C ARG A 272 -4.63 -2.30 16.65
N ILE A 273 -4.35 -2.69 15.40
CA ILE A 273 -3.52 -3.87 15.09
C ILE A 273 -2.10 -3.70 15.65
N LYS A 274 -1.50 -2.53 15.41
CA LYS A 274 -0.17 -2.23 15.94
C LYS A 274 -0.19 -1.98 17.45
N ASN A 275 -1.13 -1.18 17.92
CA ASN A 275 -1.22 -0.71 19.30
C ASN A 275 -2.58 -1.13 19.92
N PRO A 276 -2.72 -2.37 20.39
CA PRO A 276 -3.97 -2.87 20.97
C PRO A 276 -4.42 -2.10 22.21
N LYS A 277 -3.49 -1.64 23.03
CA LYS A 277 -3.74 -0.89 24.28
C LYS A 277 -2.92 0.41 24.32
N PRO A 278 -3.24 1.44 23.46
CA PRO A 278 -2.48 2.67 23.42
C PRO A 278 -2.66 3.48 24.71
N MET A 279 -1.62 4.18 25.12
CA MET A 279 -1.68 5.14 26.24
C MET A 279 -2.64 6.30 25.94
N LEU A 280 -3.09 6.98 26.99
CA LEU A 280 -4.02 8.12 26.83
C LEU A 280 -3.43 9.22 25.92
N LYS A 281 -2.16 9.56 26.09
CA LYS A 281 -1.45 10.53 25.22
C LYS A 281 -1.48 10.16 23.74
N ASP A 282 -1.36 8.85 23.41
CA ASP A 282 -1.38 8.39 22.03
C ASP A 282 -2.81 8.42 21.46
N ARG A 283 -3.82 8.17 22.30
CA ARG A 283 -5.24 8.33 21.93
C ARG A 283 -5.56 9.79 21.63
N LEU A 284 -5.10 10.71 22.48
CA LEU A 284 -5.30 12.16 22.28
C LEU A 284 -4.61 12.62 20.99
N LYS A 285 -3.35 12.22 20.74
CA LYS A 285 -2.62 12.54 19.50
C LYS A 285 -3.30 11.98 18.26
N TRP A 286 -3.75 10.72 18.30
CA TRP A 286 -4.46 10.09 17.16
C TRP A 286 -5.73 10.88 16.82
N ASN A 287 -6.54 11.23 17.83
CA ASN A 287 -7.75 12.02 17.61
C ASN A 287 -7.43 13.43 17.10
N ALA A 288 -6.45 14.11 17.69
CA ALA A 288 -6.04 15.44 17.26
C ALA A 288 -5.60 15.46 15.79
N ILE A 289 -4.78 14.48 15.36
CA ILE A 289 -4.35 14.36 13.96
C ILE A 289 -5.53 14.04 13.05
N THR A 290 -6.41 13.12 13.45
CA THR A 290 -7.60 12.76 12.66
C THR A 290 -8.51 13.96 12.44
N ILE A 291 -8.76 14.77 13.48
CA ILE A 291 -9.53 16.01 13.41
C ILE A 291 -8.80 17.02 12.51
N LEU A 292 -7.51 17.26 12.74
CA LEU A 292 -6.70 18.18 11.92
C LEU A 292 -6.78 17.82 10.43
N LEU A 293 -6.57 16.55 10.08
CA LEU A 293 -6.64 16.09 8.69
C LEU A 293 -8.05 16.23 8.09
N THR A 294 -9.07 16.10 8.92
CA THR A 294 -10.46 16.33 8.50
C THR A 294 -10.73 17.82 8.25
N LEU A 295 -10.22 18.70 9.11
CA LEU A 295 -10.33 20.16 8.95
C LEU A 295 -9.56 20.65 7.71
N ILE A 296 -8.36 20.12 7.45
CA ILE A 296 -7.59 20.40 6.22
C ILE A 296 -8.41 19.98 4.99
N ARG A 297 -9.06 18.82 5.01
CA ARG A 297 -9.90 18.38 3.91
C ARG A 297 -11.15 19.26 3.76
N LEU A 298 -11.74 19.67 4.85
CA LEU A 298 -12.90 20.57 4.88
C LEU A 298 -12.55 21.96 4.33
N SER A 299 -11.36 22.52 4.65
CA SER A 299 -10.93 23.81 4.10
C SER A 299 -10.82 23.80 2.57
N ASN A 300 -10.60 22.65 1.96
CA ASN A 300 -10.62 22.48 0.51
C ASN A 300 -12.01 22.72 -0.13
N VAL A 301 -13.09 22.82 0.67
CA VAL A 301 -14.42 23.27 0.18
C VAL A 301 -14.35 24.71 -0.36
N VAL A 302 -13.43 25.51 0.19
CA VAL A 302 -13.23 26.90 -0.28
C VAL A 302 -12.16 26.96 -1.37
N THR A 303 -11.07 26.18 -1.23
CA THR A 303 -9.84 26.35 -2.04
C THR A 303 -9.72 25.41 -3.23
N ALA A 304 -10.39 24.24 -3.24
CA ALA A 304 -10.24 23.24 -4.30
C ALA A 304 -11.20 23.47 -5.48
N LYS A 305 -10.79 23.00 -6.66
CA LYS A 305 -11.66 23.01 -7.87
C LYS A 305 -12.95 22.21 -7.64
N ASN A 306 -12.87 21.03 -7.00
CA ASN A 306 -14.04 20.18 -6.71
C ASN A 306 -14.49 20.33 -5.25
N LYS A 307 -15.23 21.39 -4.95
CA LYS A 307 -15.75 21.72 -3.61
C LYS A 307 -16.69 20.65 -3.06
N LYS A 308 -17.59 20.10 -3.90
CA LYS A 308 -18.52 19.04 -3.55
C LYS A 308 -17.79 17.77 -3.10
N ALA A 309 -16.72 17.41 -3.79
CA ALA A 309 -15.87 16.28 -3.43
C ALA A 309 -15.23 16.47 -2.06
N ALA A 310 -14.66 17.65 -1.79
CA ALA A 310 -14.06 17.97 -0.50
C ALA A 310 -15.08 17.90 0.65
N PHE A 311 -16.25 18.48 0.45
CA PHE A 311 -17.34 18.45 1.44
C PHE A 311 -17.82 17.03 1.73
N THR A 312 -18.13 16.26 0.68
CA THR A 312 -18.65 14.90 0.77
C THR A 312 -17.67 13.96 1.51
N GLU A 313 -16.38 14.07 1.20
CA GLU A 313 -15.34 13.28 1.87
C GLU A 313 -15.19 13.70 3.34
N SER A 314 -15.21 15.01 3.63
CA SER A 314 -15.10 15.53 5.00
C SER A 314 -16.28 15.07 5.86
N LEU A 315 -17.49 15.09 5.31
CA LEU A 315 -18.68 14.55 5.99
C LEU A 315 -18.50 13.06 6.30
N GLY A 316 -17.98 12.29 5.33
CA GLY A 316 -17.64 10.88 5.53
C GLY A 316 -16.65 10.66 6.67
N ARG A 317 -15.60 11.50 6.77
CA ARG A 317 -14.62 11.46 7.85
C ARG A 317 -15.23 11.77 9.22
N ILE A 318 -16.07 12.82 9.32
CA ILE A 318 -16.77 13.20 10.56
C ILE A 318 -17.67 12.05 11.04
N ILE A 319 -18.52 11.53 10.17
CA ILE A 319 -19.41 10.41 10.52
C ILE A 319 -18.60 9.15 10.82
N GLY A 320 -17.51 8.91 10.12
CA GLY A 320 -16.55 7.83 10.41
C GLY A 320 -16.02 7.93 11.83
N TRP A 321 -15.60 9.13 12.26
CA TRP A 321 -15.08 9.38 13.61
C TRP A 321 -16.16 9.19 14.69
N TRP A 322 -17.33 9.80 14.54
CA TRP A 322 -18.44 9.60 15.47
C TRP A 322 -18.87 8.13 15.60
N SER A 323 -18.87 7.41 14.48
CA SER A 323 -19.24 5.99 14.49
C SER A 323 -18.27 5.10 15.29
N LEU A 324 -17.03 5.54 15.55
CA LEU A 324 -16.09 4.81 16.42
C LEU A 324 -16.50 4.84 17.89
N LEU A 325 -17.30 5.84 18.33
CA LEU A 325 -17.83 5.88 19.69
C LEU A 325 -18.95 4.85 19.89
N ILE A 326 -19.73 4.58 18.84
CA ILE A 326 -20.89 3.69 18.89
C ILE A 326 -20.49 2.25 18.54
N LYS A 327 -19.83 2.08 17.40
CA LYS A 327 -19.48 0.75 16.85
C LYS A 327 -18.07 0.76 16.26
N ARG A 328 -17.11 0.31 17.06
CA ARG A 328 -15.72 0.15 16.61
C ARG A 328 -15.59 -0.98 15.59
N PRO A 329 -14.68 -0.85 14.61
CA PRO A 329 -14.30 -1.95 13.74
C PRO A 329 -13.82 -3.15 14.57
N LYS A 330 -14.25 -4.35 14.17
CA LYS A 330 -13.77 -5.62 14.72
C LYS A 330 -13.42 -6.52 13.56
N ASP A 331 -12.37 -7.32 13.69
CA ASP A 331 -12.10 -8.38 12.76
C ASP A 331 -13.22 -9.42 12.83
N LYS A 332 -13.72 -9.82 11.67
CA LYS A 332 -14.77 -10.84 11.57
C LYS A 332 -14.22 -12.26 11.71
N LYS A 333 -12.92 -12.44 11.54
CA LYS A 333 -12.21 -13.71 11.75
C LYS A 333 -10.98 -13.44 12.61
N LYS A 334 -10.88 -14.07 13.78
CA LYS A 334 -9.61 -14.23 14.48
C LYS A 334 -8.69 -15.01 13.52
N PRO A 335 -7.41 -14.62 13.36
CA PRO A 335 -6.46 -15.51 12.70
C PRO A 335 -6.47 -16.84 13.46
N VAL A 336 -6.58 -17.94 12.71
CA VAL A 336 -6.42 -19.29 13.24
C VAL A 336 -5.00 -19.37 13.77
N GLY A 337 -4.84 -19.65 15.06
CA GLY A 337 -3.62 -20.12 15.69
C GLY A 337 -2.56 -19.06 15.97
N LEU A 338 -2.60 -18.52 17.17
CA LEU A 338 -1.45 -18.26 18.02
C LEU A 338 -1.98 -18.35 19.47
N SER A 339 -2.14 -19.58 19.97
CA SER A 339 -1.92 -19.87 21.39
C SER A 339 -0.41 -19.91 21.59
N ILE A 340 0.14 -18.87 22.19
CA ILE A 340 1.45 -18.87 22.84
C ILE A 340 1.24 -19.45 24.22
#